data_e4fdcddf56857a4d2661defb6ffc3ce5
#
_entry.id   e4fdcddf56857a4d2661defb6ffc3ce5
#
_cell.length_a   1.000
_cell.length_b   1.000
_cell.length_c   1.000
_cell.angle_alpha   90.00
_cell.angle_beta   90.00
_cell.angle_gamma   90.00
#
_symmetry.space_group_name_H-M   'P 1'
#
loop_
_entity.id
_entity.type
_entity.pdbx_description
1 polymer ?
#
loop_
_entity_poly.entity_id
_entity_poly.type
_entity_poly.pdbx_seq_one_letter_code
_entity_poly.pdbx_strand_id
1 'polypeptide(L)'
;MRKTAIRLMLLGTCLMAGCHSGIKEKPSWKGYLDSAHLQGCLMLYDNMHDQVSVYPLPYASERFAPAGSFLLFGALVALESGLVADTNSLLQVAPGDSATLAQLFREQPEWLNQWLSTHIPRQVMQFWIDSVHYGKSVNIDTTTAYWQNGQIRISPDEQLGLLIHLYFHELPFHERPQRLVQELMLKESTPAYVLSYLTATLQTDSTAQAWMIGWEEENKHPYFFSIHVQSRHETPDQLQQHILTLTRQWLQDQGFFKGNK
;
A
#
# COMPACT_ATOMS: atom_id res chain seq x y z
N MET A 1 -77.64 14.95 -3.20
CA MET A 1 -76.88 13.67 -3.30
C MET A 1 -75.46 13.94 -3.79
N ARG A 2 -74.47 14.03 -2.86
CA ARG A 2 -73.09 14.30 -3.19
C ARG A 2 -72.36 12.94 -3.22
N LYS A 3 -71.77 12.58 -4.36
CA LYS A 3 -70.91 11.38 -4.53
C LYS A 3 -69.48 11.75 -4.19
N THR A 4 -68.94 11.24 -3.09
CA THR A 4 -67.59 11.38 -2.64
C THR A 4 -66.74 10.32 -3.36
N ALA A 5 -65.82 10.76 -4.21
CA ALA A 5 -64.83 9.88 -4.88
C ALA A 5 -63.60 9.75 -3.98
N ILE A 6 -63.34 8.56 -3.47
CA ILE A 6 -62.14 8.20 -2.73
C ILE A 6 -61.02 7.96 -3.77
N ARG A 7 -60.02 8.85 -3.81
CA ARG A 7 -58.77 8.63 -4.55
C ARG A 7 -57.82 7.77 -3.67
N LEU A 8 -57.63 6.54 -4.14
CA LEU A 8 -56.62 5.62 -3.60
C LEU A 8 -55.25 6.11 -4.06
N MET A 9 -54.45 6.64 -3.17
CA MET A 9 -53.08 7.08 -3.40
C MET A 9 -52.15 5.87 -3.23
N LEU A 10 -51.73 5.24 -4.34
CA LEU A 10 -50.69 4.21 -4.34
C LEU A 10 -49.36 4.89 -4.00
N LEU A 11 -48.87 4.69 -2.77
CA LEU A 11 -47.51 5.00 -2.39
C LEU A 11 -46.59 3.94 -3.03
N GLY A 12 -45.99 4.27 -4.13
CA GLY A 12 -44.88 3.49 -4.72
C GLY A 12 -43.64 3.64 -3.82
N THR A 13 -43.34 2.62 -3.02
CA THR A 13 -42.08 2.48 -2.33
C THR A 13 -41.00 2.17 -3.41
N CYS A 14 -40.30 3.21 -3.86
CA CYS A 14 -39.03 3.04 -4.56
C CYS A 14 -38.03 2.42 -3.60
N LEU A 15 -37.82 1.11 -3.73
CA LEU A 15 -36.63 0.45 -3.17
C LEU A 15 -35.41 1.00 -3.91
N MET A 16 -34.80 2.04 -3.34
CA MET A 16 -33.47 2.47 -3.69
C MET A 16 -32.53 1.33 -3.32
N ALA A 17 -32.22 0.45 -4.25
CA ALA A 17 -31.03 -0.41 -4.17
C ALA A 17 -29.82 0.52 -4.22
N GLY A 18 -29.43 1.09 -3.09
CA GLY A 18 -28.17 1.78 -2.95
C GLY A 18 -27.07 0.79 -3.21
N CYS A 19 -26.26 1.01 -4.23
CA CYS A 19 -24.95 0.40 -4.33
C CYS A 19 -24.20 0.75 -3.05
N HIS A 20 -24.07 -0.22 -2.15
CA HIS A 20 -23.24 -0.07 -0.97
C HIS A 20 -21.80 -0.26 -1.45
N SER A 21 -21.12 0.82 -1.85
CA SER A 21 -19.69 0.93 -1.76
C SER A 21 -19.35 0.69 -0.28
N GLY A 22 -18.82 -0.46 0.04
CA GLY A 22 -18.81 -0.88 1.43
C GLY A 22 -17.55 -1.61 1.85
N ILE A 23 -17.14 -1.33 3.08
CA ILE A 23 -16.13 -2.14 3.78
C ILE A 23 -16.82 -3.42 4.24
N LYS A 24 -16.24 -4.57 3.85
CA LYS A 24 -16.73 -5.91 4.22
C LYS A 24 -15.67 -6.66 5.04
N GLU A 25 -15.95 -6.92 6.29
CA GLU A 25 -15.10 -7.80 7.07
C GLU A 25 -15.19 -9.24 6.56
N LYS A 26 -14.04 -9.93 6.49
CA LYS A 26 -13.89 -11.30 5.99
C LYS A 26 -13.35 -12.24 7.08
N PRO A 27 -14.18 -12.69 8.03
CA PRO A 27 -13.73 -13.58 9.12
C PRO A 27 -13.08 -14.88 8.63
N SER A 28 -13.41 -15.34 7.42
CA SER A 28 -12.77 -16.50 6.79
C SER A 28 -11.26 -16.32 6.55
N TRP A 29 -10.77 -15.07 6.48
CA TRP A 29 -9.35 -14.78 6.32
C TRP A 29 -8.53 -14.98 7.60
N LYS A 30 -9.20 -15.12 8.76
CA LYS A 30 -8.55 -15.44 10.04
C LYS A 30 -7.60 -16.63 9.92
N GLY A 31 -8.00 -17.66 9.16
CA GLY A 31 -7.21 -18.88 8.99
C GLY A 31 -5.80 -18.64 8.44
N TYR A 32 -5.60 -17.64 7.57
CA TYR A 32 -4.27 -17.32 7.03
C TYR A 32 -3.33 -16.79 8.13
N LEU A 33 -3.83 -15.93 9.01
CA LEU A 33 -3.04 -15.37 10.11
C LEU A 33 -2.80 -16.40 11.22
N ASP A 34 -3.84 -17.16 11.61
CA ASP A 34 -3.75 -18.16 12.67
C ASP A 34 -2.79 -19.29 12.29
N SER A 35 -2.88 -19.82 11.06
CA SER A 35 -2.00 -20.91 10.60
C SER A 35 -0.54 -20.50 10.50
N ALA A 36 -0.31 -19.21 10.30
CA ALA A 36 1.00 -18.59 10.24
C ALA A 36 1.51 -18.11 11.61
N HIS A 37 0.70 -18.19 12.67
CA HIS A 37 0.99 -17.62 13.98
C HIS A 37 1.33 -16.12 13.95
N LEU A 38 0.69 -15.39 13.03
CA LEU A 38 0.89 -13.96 12.83
C LEU A 38 -0.27 -13.14 13.42
N GLN A 39 0.04 -11.96 13.91
CA GLN A 39 -0.93 -10.90 14.17
C GLN A 39 -0.85 -9.90 13.01
N GLY A 40 -1.99 -9.42 12.52
CA GLY A 40 -1.93 -8.49 11.40
C GLY A 40 -3.26 -8.23 10.73
N CYS A 41 -3.20 -7.62 9.56
CA CYS A 41 -4.35 -7.25 8.75
C CYS A 41 -4.11 -7.61 7.27
N LEU A 42 -5.14 -8.17 6.66
CA LEU A 42 -5.24 -8.40 5.22
C LEU A 42 -6.32 -7.47 4.66
N MET A 43 -5.98 -6.66 3.68
CA MET A 43 -6.92 -5.77 3.00
C MET A 43 -6.83 -5.94 1.49
N LEU A 44 -7.98 -5.97 0.84
CA LEU A 44 -8.13 -6.04 -0.62
C LEU A 44 -9.21 -5.06 -1.06
N TYR A 45 -8.88 -4.19 -2.00
CA TYR A 45 -9.84 -3.32 -2.67
C TYR A 45 -10.07 -3.78 -4.10
N ASP A 46 -11.32 -4.04 -4.40
CA ASP A 46 -11.84 -4.34 -5.74
C ASP A 46 -12.32 -3.02 -6.36
N ASN A 47 -11.54 -2.49 -7.29
CA ASN A 47 -11.84 -1.21 -7.93
C ASN A 47 -13.10 -1.29 -8.83
N MET A 48 -13.40 -2.45 -9.40
CA MET A 48 -14.58 -2.60 -10.27
C MET A 48 -15.89 -2.48 -9.48
N HIS A 49 -15.90 -3.01 -8.25
CA HIS A 49 -17.09 -3.05 -7.41
C HIS A 49 -17.07 -2.00 -6.29
N ASP A 50 -16.03 -1.15 -6.23
CA ASP A 50 -15.82 -0.17 -5.15
C ASP A 50 -15.97 -0.82 -3.77
N GLN A 51 -15.30 -1.96 -3.57
CA GLN A 51 -15.45 -2.77 -2.36
C GLN A 51 -14.13 -3.05 -1.67
N VAL A 52 -13.99 -2.64 -0.42
CA VAL A 52 -12.91 -3.06 0.48
C VAL A 52 -13.31 -4.34 1.20
N SER A 53 -12.51 -5.39 1.09
CA SER A 53 -12.54 -6.57 1.94
C SER A 53 -11.39 -6.52 2.92
N VAL A 54 -11.63 -6.83 4.20
CA VAL A 54 -10.62 -6.65 5.27
C VAL A 54 -10.77 -7.70 6.37
N TYR A 55 -9.66 -8.08 7.00
CA TYR A 55 -9.66 -8.86 8.24
C TYR A 55 -8.36 -8.65 9.04
N PRO A 56 -8.46 -8.43 10.36
CA PRO A 56 -9.66 -7.99 11.08
C PRO A 56 -9.90 -6.48 10.87
N LEU A 57 -11.15 -6.06 10.87
CA LEU A 57 -11.53 -4.67 10.61
C LEU A 57 -10.89 -3.65 11.57
N PRO A 58 -10.85 -3.88 12.90
CA PRO A 58 -10.26 -2.88 13.82
C PRO A 58 -8.78 -2.60 13.55
N TYR A 59 -8.03 -3.62 13.07
CA TYR A 59 -6.60 -3.50 12.81
C TYR A 59 -6.28 -2.63 11.58
N ALA A 60 -7.24 -2.48 10.65
CA ALA A 60 -7.05 -1.70 9.43
C ALA A 60 -6.68 -0.24 9.69
N SER A 61 -7.15 0.34 10.79
CA SER A 61 -6.89 1.73 11.19
C SER A 61 -5.76 1.88 12.22
N GLU A 62 -5.17 0.78 12.70
CA GLU A 62 -4.02 0.84 13.59
C GLU A 62 -2.77 1.27 12.81
N ARG A 63 -1.97 2.17 13.41
CA ARG A 63 -0.83 2.76 12.74
C ARG A 63 0.48 2.19 13.22
N PHE A 64 1.34 1.83 12.26
CA PHE A 64 2.67 1.25 12.47
C PHE A 64 3.74 2.06 11.76
N ALA A 65 5.00 1.87 12.11
CA ALA A 65 6.10 2.44 11.35
C ALA A 65 6.06 1.90 9.91
N PRO A 66 6.16 2.74 8.88
CA PRO A 66 6.15 2.27 7.50
C PRO A 66 7.36 1.39 7.15
N ALA A 67 8.44 1.47 7.91
CA ALA A 67 9.67 0.74 7.65
C ALA A 67 10.17 0.98 6.20
N GLY A 68 10.67 -0.07 5.54
CA GLY A 68 11.11 0.00 4.15
C GLY A 68 10.02 0.37 3.14
N SER A 69 8.71 0.24 3.47
CA SER A 69 7.63 0.66 2.56
C SER A 69 7.58 2.17 2.32
N PHE A 70 8.25 2.96 3.19
CA PHE A 70 8.47 4.39 3.00
C PHE A 70 9.22 4.68 1.68
N LEU A 71 9.95 3.71 1.13
CA LEU A 71 10.68 3.83 -0.13
C LEU A 71 9.79 4.28 -1.30
N LEU A 72 8.53 3.82 -1.35
CA LEU A 72 7.55 4.25 -2.35
C LEU A 72 7.38 5.78 -2.31
N PHE A 73 7.11 6.31 -1.11
CA PHE A 73 6.90 7.74 -0.91
C PHE A 73 8.19 8.55 -1.09
N GLY A 74 9.31 8.05 -0.57
CA GLY A 74 10.63 8.68 -0.74
C GLY A 74 11.04 8.80 -2.20
N ALA A 75 10.78 7.78 -3.02
CA ALA A 75 11.03 7.80 -4.45
C ALA A 75 10.14 8.82 -5.20
N LEU A 76 8.85 8.93 -4.82
CA LEU A 76 7.96 9.98 -5.37
C LEU A 76 8.53 11.36 -5.11
N VAL A 77 8.93 11.64 -3.87
CA VAL A 77 9.49 12.96 -3.48
C VAL A 77 10.82 13.22 -4.20
N ALA A 78 11.68 12.20 -4.34
CA ALA A 78 12.97 12.34 -5.04
C ALA A 78 12.80 12.68 -6.53
N LEU A 79 11.86 12.02 -7.20
CA LEU A 79 11.53 12.27 -8.60
C LEU A 79 10.84 13.62 -8.79
N GLU A 80 9.90 13.98 -7.93
CA GLU A 80 9.17 15.25 -7.96
C GLU A 80 10.08 16.45 -7.73
N SER A 81 11.01 16.35 -6.77
CA SER A 81 11.94 17.41 -6.45
C SER A 81 13.11 17.54 -7.44
N GLY A 82 13.21 16.63 -8.42
CA GLY A 82 14.30 16.58 -9.38
C GLY A 82 15.64 16.12 -8.80
N LEU A 83 15.66 15.57 -7.56
CA LEU A 83 16.86 14.92 -7.00
C LEU A 83 17.27 13.74 -7.86
N VAL A 84 16.31 13.03 -8.40
CA VAL A 84 16.49 11.92 -9.34
C VAL A 84 15.65 12.23 -10.59
N ALA A 85 16.28 12.18 -11.77
CA ALA A 85 15.61 12.56 -13.00
C ALA A 85 14.66 11.48 -13.53
N ASP A 86 15.04 10.21 -13.40
CA ASP A 86 14.27 9.04 -13.85
C ASP A 86 14.74 7.73 -13.15
N THR A 87 14.13 6.61 -13.52
CA THR A 87 14.41 5.28 -12.94
C THR A 87 15.81 4.74 -13.32
N ASN A 88 16.44 5.26 -14.38
CA ASN A 88 17.77 4.88 -14.83
C ASN A 88 18.87 5.80 -14.27
N SER A 89 18.50 6.84 -13.53
CA SER A 89 19.44 7.74 -12.88
C SER A 89 20.37 6.97 -11.95
N LEU A 90 21.66 7.17 -12.13
CA LEU A 90 22.69 6.54 -11.31
C LEU A 90 22.80 7.26 -9.95
N LEU A 91 22.65 6.51 -8.90
CA LEU A 91 22.89 6.95 -7.53
C LEU A 91 24.24 6.39 -7.08
N GLN A 92 25.06 7.24 -6.48
CA GLN A 92 26.36 6.83 -5.97
C GLN A 92 26.16 6.03 -4.67
N VAL A 93 26.55 4.76 -4.71
CA VAL A 93 26.42 3.81 -3.59
C VAL A 93 27.65 3.86 -2.69
N ALA A 94 28.83 3.93 -3.32
CA ALA A 94 30.14 4.07 -2.68
C ALA A 94 31.10 4.77 -3.64
N PRO A 95 32.29 5.21 -3.22
CA PRO A 95 33.27 5.77 -4.13
C PRO A 95 33.62 4.79 -5.26
N GLY A 96 33.25 5.16 -6.50
CA GLY A 96 33.49 4.35 -7.70
C GLY A 96 32.41 3.28 -7.98
N ASP A 97 31.37 3.16 -7.14
CA ASP A 97 30.25 2.27 -7.34
C ASP A 97 28.92 3.04 -7.44
N SER A 98 28.10 2.69 -8.41
CA SER A 98 26.81 3.33 -8.65
C SER A 98 25.79 2.31 -9.15
N ALA A 99 24.53 2.50 -8.78
CA ALA A 99 23.41 1.70 -9.25
C ALA A 99 22.24 2.60 -9.67
N THR A 100 21.43 2.13 -10.59
CA THR A 100 20.23 2.88 -11.00
C THR A 100 19.18 2.86 -9.91
N LEU A 101 18.29 3.88 -9.88
CA LEU A 101 17.15 3.87 -8.98
C LEU A 101 16.32 2.59 -9.16
N ALA A 102 16.13 2.11 -10.39
CA ALA A 102 15.40 0.88 -10.69
C ALA A 102 16.04 -0.37 -10.04
N GLN A 103 17.37 -0.49 -10.10
CA GLN A 103 18.09 -1.58 -9.44
C GLN A 103 17.92 -1.50 -7.93
N LEU A 104 18.17 -0.33 -7.34
CA LEU A 104 18.07 -0.11 -5.90
C LEU A 104 16.64 -0.30 -5.38
N PHE A 105 15.64 0.11 -6.14
CA PHE A 105 14.25 -0.11 -5.76
C PHE A 105 13.85 -1.60 -5.80
N ARG A 106 14.44 -2.37 -6.71
CA ARG A 106 14.25 -3.83 -6.80
C ARG A 106 14.94 -4.56 -5.66
N GLU A 107 16.18 -4.18 -5.35
CA GLU A 107 17.01 -4.81 -4.32
C GLU A 107 16.62 -4.36 -2.92
N GLN A 108 16.07 -3.15 -2.78
CA GLN A 108 15.65 -2.53 -1.53
C GLN A 108 16.71 -2.58 -0.44
N PRO A 109 17.95 -2.15 -0.72
CA PRO A 109 18.98 -2.15 0.29
C PRO A 109 18.59 -1.24 1.45
N GLU A 110 18.88 -1.66 2.67
CA GLU A 110 18.48 -0.97 3.90
C GLU A 110 18.90 0.51 3.93
N TRP A 111 20.07 0.83 3.36
CA TRP A 111 20.60 2.18 3.32
C TRP A 111 19.84 3.13 2.37
N LEU A 112 19.03 2.63 1.42
CA LEU A 112 18.41 3.48 0.38
C LEU A 112 17.44 4.51 0.97
N ASN A 113 16.62 4.14 1.92
CA ASN A 113 15.74 5.10 2.62
C ASN A 113 16.55 6.16 3.38
N GLN A 114 17.69 5.76 3.98
CA GLN A 114 18.61 6.70 4.63
C GLN A 114 19.23 7.65 3.62
N TRP A 115 19.65 7.14 2.44
CA TRP A 115 20.19 7.96 1.37
C TRP A 115 19.17 9.02 0.92
N LEU A 116 17.93 8.61 0.61
CA LEU A 116 16.84 9.54 0.25
C LEU A 116 16.60 10.58 1.34
N SER A 117 16.55 10.15 2.59
CA SER A 117 16.32 11.02 3.74
C SER A 117 17.40 12.09 3.91
N THR A 118 18.66 11.77 3.60
CA THR A 118 19.78 12.71 3.74
C THR A 118 19.95 13.63 2.53
N HIS A 119 19.50 13.22 1.35
CA HIS A 119 19.63 14.01 0.12
C HIS A 119 18.39 14.86 -0.20
N ILE A 120 17.21 14.47 0.31
CA ILE A 120 16.01 15.31 0.22
C ILE A 120 16.02 16.29 1.40
N PRO A 121 16.00 17.62 1.15
CA PRO A 121 15.93 18.60 2.24
C PRO A 121 14.73 18.33 3.16
N ARG A 122 14.96 18.42 4.49
CA ARG A 122 13.93 18.13 5.50
C ARG A 122 12.62 18.86 5.24
N GLN A 123 12.66 20.14 4.88
CA GLN A 123 11.47 20.95 4.61
C GLN A 123 10.68 20.44 3.40
N VAL A 124 11.39 19.93 2.37
CA VAL A 124 10.76 19.33 1.17
C VAL A 124 10.06 18.03 1.54
N MET A 125 10.74 17.15 2.27
CA MET A 125 10.16 15.90 2.74
C MET A 125 8.93 16.14 3.64
N GLN A 126 9.05 17.05 4.62
CA GLN A 126 7.94 17.40 5.51
C GLN A 126 6.76 17.98 4.73
N PHE A 127 7.02 18.90 3.79
CA PHE A 127 5.97 19.48 2.94
C PHE A 127 5.17 18.40 2.22
N TRP A 128 5.84 17.40 1.64
CA TRP A 128 5.16 16.33 0.91
C TRP A 128 4.42 15.36 1.83
N ILE A 129 4.99 15.03 3.00
CA ILE A 129 4.31 14.24 4.04
C ILE A 129 2.99 14.91 4.43
N ASP A 130 3.01 16.21 4.66
CA ASP A 130 1.83 16.97 5.07
C ASP A 130 0.84 17.13 3.91
N SER A 131 1.32 17.38 2.68
CA SER A 131 0.48 17.57 1.49
C SER A 131 -0.27 16.29 1.08
N VAL A 132 0.36 15.13 1.21
CA VAL A 132 -0.24 13.82 0.89
C VAL A 132 -1.01 13.26 2.08
N HIS A 133 -0.84 13.84 3.27
CA HIS A 133 -1.34 13.28 4.53
C HIS A 133 -0.80 11.86 4.74
N TYR A 134 0.51 11.66 4.50
CA TYR A 134 1.15 10.37 4.61
C TYR A 134 1.13 9.87 6.06
N GLY A 135 0.08 9.15 6.43
CA GLY A 135 -0.16 8.66 7.77
C GLY A 135 -0.24 9.79 8.82
N LYS A 136 0.17 9.46 10.03
CA LYS A 136 0.34 10.43 11.13
C LYS A 136 1.82 10.69 11.35
N SER A 137 2.22 11.94 11.19
CA SER A 137 3.60 12.37 11.43
C SER A 137 3.66 13.47 12.51
N VAL A 138 4.84 13.58 13.08
CA VAL A 138 5.30 14.77 13.79
C VAL A 138 6.34 15.45 12.91
N ASN A 139 6.92 16.58 13.36
CA ASN A 139 8.09 17.16 12.67
C ASN A 139 9.20 16.11 12.58
N ILE A 140 9.51 15.64 11.36
CA ILE A 140 10.51 14.60 11.14
C ILE A 140 11.91 15.11 11.45
N ASP A 141 12.75 14.23 11.98
CA ASP A 141 14.18 14.44 12.16
C ASP A 141 14.94 13.58 11.15
N THR A 142 15.45 14.20 10.08
CA THR A 142 16.18 13.51 9.01
C THR A 142 17.55 12.99 9.42
N THR A 143 18.02 13.29 10.62
CA THR A 143 19.23 12.70 11.20
C THR A 143 18.99 11.30 11.76
N THR A 144 17.73 10.90 11.86
CA THR A 144 17.30 9.60 12.36
C THR A 144 16.50 8.84 11.29
N ALA A 145 16.33 7.52 11.47
CA ALA A 145 15.46 6.71 10.63
C ALA A 145 13.98 6.93 11.00
N TYR A 146 13.45 8.12 10.70
CA TYR A 146 12.09 8.54 11.09
C TYR A 146 10.97 7.64 10.53
N TRP A 147 11.24 6.89 9.48
CA TRP A 147 10.33 5.87 8.91
C TRP A 147 10.33 4.54 9.70
N GLN A 148 11.26 4.38 10.67
CA GLN A 148 11.38 3.19 11.52
C GLN A 148 11.10 3.48 12.99
N ASN A 149 11.46 4.67 13.48
CA ASN A 149 11.44 5.02 14.90
C ASN A 149 10.09 5.52 15.43
N GLY A 150 9.05 5.50 14.59
CA GLY A 150 7.68 5.88 14.96
C GLY A 150 7.36 7.38 14.86
N GLN A 151 8.26 8.23 14.34
CA GLN A 151 7.95 9.63 14.01
C GLN A 151 6.91 9.73 12.89
N ILE A 152 6.93 8.77 11.95
CA ILE A 152 5.85 8.54 10.99
C ILE A 152 5.19 7.21 11.33
N ARG A 153 3.87 7.19 11.32
CA ARG A 153 3.08 5.98 11.48
C ARG A 153 1.92 5.99 10.50
N ILE A 154 1.74 4.89 9.80
CA ILE A 154 0.71 4.71 8.78
C ILE A 154 -0.07 3.42 9.04
N SER A 155 -1.36 3.42 8.69
CA SER A 155 -2.21 2.24 8.85
C SER A 155 -2.38 1.47 7.54
N PRO A 156 -2.83 0.21 7.58
CA PRO A 156 -3.11 -0.56 6.36
C PRO A 156 -4.09 0.12 5.41
N ASP A 157 -5.13 0.79 5.90
CA ASP A 157 -6.10 1.52 5.08
C ASP A 157 -5.49 2.80 4.46
N GLU A 158 -4.65 3.53 5.19
CA GLU A 158 -3.91 4.68 4.65
C GLU A 158 -2.91 4.25 3.56
N GLN A 159 -2.22 3.11 3.73
CA GLN A 159 -1.35 2.54 2.69
C GLN A 159 -2.16 2.13 1.45
N LEU A 160 -3.32 1.51 1.66
CA LEU A 160 -4.22 1.13 0.57
C LEU A 160 -4.70 2.36 -0.21
N GLY A 161 -5.13 3.41 0.49
CA GLY A 161 -5.53 4.68 -0.12
C GLY A 161 -4.41 5.33 -0.93
N LEU A 162 -3.18 5.35 -0.39
CA LEU A 162 -2.00 5.85 -1.11
C LEU A 162 -1.76 5.11 -2.43
N LEU A 163 -1.88 3.78 -2.45
CA LEU A 163 -1.70 2.96 -3.65
C LEU A 163 -2.77 3.25 -4.70
N ILE A 164 -4.02 3.39 -4.29
CA ILE A 164 -5.14 3.72 -5.18
C ILE A 164 -4.89 5.06 -5.85
N HIS A 165 -4.61 6.12 -5.07
CA HIS A 165 -4.33 7.44 -5.61
C HIS A 165 -3.05 7.49 -6.46
N LEU A 166 -2.02 6.71 -6.11
CA LEU A 166 -0.82 6.57 -6.94
C LEU A 166 -1.16 5.96 -8.30
N TYR A 167 -1.93 4.88 -8.32
CA TYR A 167 -2.26 4.15 -9.54
C TYR A 167 -3.06 5.02 -10.52
N PHE A 168 -4.01 5.81 -10.01
CA PHE A 168 -4.83 6.71 -10.83
C PHE A 168 -4.21 8.09 -11.04
N HIS A 169 -2.98 8.33 -10.61
CA HIS A 169 -2.26 9.62 -10.70
C HIS A 169 -2.98 10.77 -10.00
N GLU A 170 -3.64 10.47 -8.91
CA GLU A 170 -4.46 11.43 -8.14
C GLU A 170 -3.71 12.04 -6.94
N LEU A 171 -2.47 11.61 -6.67
CA LEU A 171 -1.64 12.25 -5.66
C LEU A 171 -1.23 13.66 -6.13
N PRO A 172 -0.95 14.61 -5.22
CA PRO A 172 -0.58 15.99 -5.58
C PRO A 172 0.84 16.13 -6.14
N PHE A 173 1.36 15.08 -6.78
CA PHE A 173 2.60 15.07 -7.57
C PHE A 173 2.30 15.21 -9.05
N HIS A 174 3.27 15.64 -9.85
CA HIS A 174 3.13 15.54 -11.29
C HIS A 174 2.91 14.09 -11.73
N GLU A 175 2.25 13.90 -12.87
CA GLU A 175 1.93 12.55 -13.38
C GLU A 175 3.21 11.71 -13.65
N ARG A 176 4.27 12.32 -14.16
CA ARG A 176 5.50 11.61 -14.51
C ARG A 176 6.17 10.91 -13.32
N PRO A 177 6.43 11.53 -12.16
CA PRO A 177 6.89 10.85 -10.96
C PRO A 177 6.01 9.67 -10.53
N GLN A 178 4.69 9.84 -10.56
CA GLN A 178 3.75 8.78 -10.19
C GLN A 178 3.87 7.58 -11.12
N ARG A 179 3.90 7.79 -12.43
CA ARG A 179 4.10 6.72 -13.41
C ARG A 179 5.45 6.01 -13.23
N LEU A 180 6.54 6.75 -13.01
CA LEU A 180 7.84 6.15 -12.80
C LEU A 180 7.88 5.27 -11.54
N VAL A 181 7.22 5.67 -10.46
CA VAL A 181 7.13 4.83 -9.25
C VAL A 181 6.27 3.59 -9.49
N GLN A 182 5.19 3.67 -10.27
CA GLN A 182 4.43 2.48 -10.68
C GLN A 182 5.33 1.50 -11.46
N GLU A 183 6.15 1.98 -12.39
CA GLU A 183 7.11 1.16 -13.13
C GLU A 183 8.11 0.47 -12.18
N LEU A 184 8.59 1.17 -11.14
CA LEU A 184 9.49 0.61 -10.13
C LEU A 184 8.85 -0.51 -9.30
N MET A 185 7.54 -0.44 -9.06
CA MET A 185 6.81 -1.45 -8.28
C MET A 185 6.55 -2.75 -9.04
N LEU A 186 6.68 -2.77 -10.37
CA LEU A 186 6.42 -3.94 -11.21
C LEU A 186 7.35 -5.11 -10.83
N LYS A 187 6.76 -6.26 -10.54
CA LYS A 187 7.47 -7.52 -10.21
C LYS A 187 7.23 -8.61 -11.24
N GLU A 188 5.98 -8.80 -11.66
CA GLU A 188 5.60 -9.82 -12.62
C GLU A 188 4.70 -9.24 -13.71
N SER A 189 4.95 -9.59 -14.96
CA SER A 189 4.09 -9.26 -16.09
C SER A 189 3.93 -10.49 -16.97
N THR A 190 2.72 -11.01 -17.04
CA THR A 190 2.33 -12.20 -17.80
C THR A 190 1.15 -11.88 -18.71
N PRO A 191 0.79 -12.75 -19.65
CA PRO A 191 -0.46 -12.57 -20.42
C PRO A 191 -1.73 -12.59 -19.58
N ALA A 192 -1.70 -13.19 -18.38
CA ALA A 192 -2.85 -13.37 -17.51
C ALA A 192 -2.98 -12.23 -16.49
N TYR A 193 -1.86 -11.72 -15.98
CA TYR A 193 -1.87 -10.71 -14.92
C TYR A 193 -0.60 -9.88 -14.90
N VAL A 194 -0.69 -8.72 -14.23
CA VAL A 194 0.44 -7.89 -13.84
C VAL A 194 0.43 -7.74 -12.33
N LEU A 195 1.56 -8.02 -11.67
CA LEU A 195 1.72 -7.91 -10.23
C LEU A 195 2.78 -6.89 -9.87
N SER A 196 2.39 -5.86 -9.14
CA SER A 196 3.25 -4.79 -8.65
C SER A 196 3.18 -4.72 -7.14
N TYR A 197 4.32 -4.76 -6.45
CA TYR A 197 4.33 -4.68 -4.99
C TYR A 197 5.66 -4.18 -4.42
N LEU A 198 5.60 -3.80 -3.16
CA LEU A 198 6.72 -3.50 -2.30
C LEU A 198 6.58 -4.31 -1.00
N THR A 199 7.69 -4.88 -0.52
CA THR A 199 7.77 -5.49 0.81
C THR A 199 8.68 -4.68 1.71
N ALA A 200 8.44 -4.74 3.00
CA ALA A 200 9.29 -4.11 3.99
C ALA A 200 9.24 -4.85 5.32
N THR A 201 10.33 -4.88 6.03
CA THR A 201 10.41 -5.46 7.38
C THR A 201 11.08 -4.50 8.34
N LEU A 202 10.78 -4.66 9.61
CA LEU A 202 11.42 -3.92 10.70
C LEU A 202 11.47 -4.79 11.95
N GLN A 203 12.62 -4.82 12.60
CA GLN A 203 12.75 -5.37 13.96
C GLN A 203 12.46 -4.27 14.99
N THR A 204 11.51 -4.53 15.87
CA THR A 204 11.31 -3.76 17.10
C THR A 204 11.87 -4.55 18.29
N ASP A 205 11.83 -3.98 19.49
CA ASP A 205 12.39 -4.63 20.70
C ASP A 205 11.79 -6.02 20.95
N SER A 206 10.52 -6.25 20.62
CA SER A 206 9.79 -7.46 20.97
C SER A 206 9.15 -8.20 19.80
N THR A 207 9.09 -7.59 18.62
CA THR A 207 8.42 -8.17 17.44
C THR A 207 9.15 -7.80 16.16
N ALA A 208 9.16 -8.71 15.20
CA ALA A 208 9.36 -8.33 13.79
C ALA A 208 8.01 -7.91 13.20
N GLN A 209 8.01 -6.90 12.35
CA GLN A 209 6.85 -6.52 11.54
C GLN A 209 7.19 -6.57 10.06
N ALA A 210 6.20 -6.85 9.23
CA ALA A 210 6.33 -6.81 7.77
C ALA A 210 5.14 -6.14 7.11
N TRP A 211 5.43 -5.43 6.04
CA TRP A 211 4.48 -4.87 5.10
C TRP A 211 4.58 -5.57 3.75
N MET A 212 3.45 -5.78 3.11
CA MET A 212 3.38 -6.02 1.67
C MET A 212 2.23 -5.20 1.11
N ILE A 213 2.56 -4.26 0.24
CA ILE A 213 1.61 -3.32 -0.36
C ILE A 213 1.75 -3.35 -1.87
N GLY A 214 0.64 -3.28 -2.59
CA GLY A 214 0.70 -3.35 -4.04
C GLY A 214 -0.66 -3.50 -4.70
N TRP A 215 -0.62 -3.89 -5.96
CA TRP A 215 -1.80 -4.22 -6.75
C TRP A 215 -1.51 -5.38 -7.70
N GLU A 216 -2.56 -6.07 -8.03
CA GLU A 216 -2.62 -7.06 -9.10
C GLU A 216 -3.61 -6.56 -10.12
N GLU A 217 -3.30 -6.73 -11.41
CA GLU A 217 -4.14 -6.30 -12.52
C GLU A 217 -4.46 -7.49 -13.41
N GLU A 218 -5.74 -7.82 -13.57
CA GLU A 218 -6.26 -8.77 -14.54
C GLU A 218 -7.28 -8.07 -15.47
N ASN A 219 -7.22 -8.36 -16.75
CA ASN A 219 -8.13 -7.77 -17.75
C ASN A 219 -8.23 -6.23 -17.67
N LYS A 220 -7.15 -5.54 -17.28
CA LYS A 220 -7.07 -4.08 -17.06
C LYS A 220 -7.89 -3.59 -15.85
N HIS A 221 -8.24 -4.47 -14.93
CA HIS A 221 -8.88 -4.12 -13.66
C HIS A 221 -7.85 -4.28 -12.53
N PRO A 222 -7.51 -3.20 -11.83
CA PRO A 222 -6.61 -3.25 -10.69
C PRO A 222 -7.34 -3.68 -9.43
N TYR A 223 -6.68 -4.53 -8.66
CA TYR A 223 -7.06 -4.95 -7.32
C TYR A 223 -5.93 -4.61 -6.37
N PHE A 224 -6.18 -3.73 -5.41
CA PHE A 224 -5.16 -3.22 -4.51
C PHE A 224 -5.14 -4.01 -3.22
N PHE A 225 -3.97 -4.25 -2.68
CA PHE A 225 -3.82 -4.92 -1.39
C PHE A 225 -2.85 -4.19 -0.47
N SER A 226 -3.17 -4.23 0.81
CA SER A 226 -2.31 -3.75 1.89
C SER A 226 -2.32 -4.78 3.01
N ILE A 227 -1.15 -5.32 3.31
CA ILE A 227 -0.96 -6.35 4.33
C ILE A 227 0.08 -5.85 5.31
N HIS A 228 -0.26 -5.91 6.58
CA HIS A 228 0.68 -5.70 7.68
C HIS A 228 0.59 -6.87 8.64
N VAL A 229 1.73 -7.43 9.00
CA VAL A 229 1.82 -8.53 9.95
C VAL A 229 2.94 -8.32 10.96
N GLN A 230 2.78 -8.94 12.13
CA GLN A 230 3.77 -8.96 13.22
C GLN A 230 3.97 -10.39 13.70
N SER A 231 5.22 -10.72 14.07
CA SER A 231 5.61 -11.97 14.69
C SER A 231 6.56 -11.73 15.88
N ARG A 232 6.37 -12.52 16.94
CA ARG A 232 7.32 -12.56 18.08
C ARG A 232 8.35 -13.67 17.96
N HIS A 233 8.23 -14.49 16.93
CA HIS A 233 8.96 -15.74 16.80
C HIS A 233 9.87 -15.76 15.57
N GLU A 234 9.64 -14.86 14.63
CA GLU A 234 10.38 -14.80 13.37
C GLU A 234 11.33 -13.62 13.33
N THR A 235 12.45 -13.80 12.64
CA THR A 235 13.33 -12.70 12.25
C THR A 235 12.70 -11.89 11.12
N PRO A 236 13.14 -10.64 10.85
CA PRO A 236 12.67 -9.86 9.68
C PRO A 236 12.78 -10.63 8.37
N ASP A 237 13.89 -11.33 8.11
CA ASP A 237 14.11 -12.09 6.87
C ASP A 237 13.12 -13.27 6.74
N GLN A 238 12.90 -14.01 7.82
CA GLN A 238 11.92 -15.09 7.85
C GLN A 238 10.51 -14.54 7.59
N LEU A 239 10.15 -13.45 8.27
CA LEU A 239 8.85 -12.82 8.12
C LEU A 239 8.63 -12.25 6.72
N GLN A 240 9.69 -11.74 6.07
CA GLN A 240 9.63 -11.29 4.67
C GLN A 240 9.30 -12.43 3.71
N GLN A 241 9.95 -13.58 3.84
CA GLN A 241 9.65 -14.76 3.03
C GLN A 241 8.23 -15.29 3.33
N HIS A 242 7.85 -15.23 4.59
CA HIS A 242 6.54 -15.69 5.01
C HIS A 242 5.41 -14.81 4.45
N ILE A 243 5.51 -13.47 4.56
CA ILE A 243 4.48 -12.56 4.03
C ILE A 243 4.34 -12.68 2.51
N LEU A 244 5.43 -12.89 1.78
CA LEU A 244 5.40 -13.14 0.33
C LEU A 244 4.61 -14.42 0.00
N THR A 245 4.90 -15.52 0.69
CA THR A 245 4.22 -16.80 0.49
C THR A 245 2.75 -16.73 0.88
N LEU A 246 2.46 -16.15 2.05
CA LEU A 246 1.10 -15.95 2.57
C LEU A 246 0.27 -15.11 1.59
N THR A 247 0.81 -13.99 1.13
CA THR A 247 0.09 -13.09 0.22
C THR A 247 -0.22 -13.78 -1.09
N ARG A 248 0.76 -14.51 -1.67
CA ARG A 248 0.54 -15.22 -2.92
C ARG A 248 -0.53 -16.29 -2.78
N GLN A 249 -0.48 -17.12 -1.72
CA GLN A 249 -1.49 -18.12 -1.44
C GLN A 249 -2.87 -17.48 -1.23
N TRP A 250 -2.93 -16.43 -0.41
CA TRP A 250 -4.17 -15.71 -0.15
C TRP A 250 -4.80 -15.15 -1.43
N LEU A 251 -4.03 -14.47 -2.29
CA LEU A 251 -4.52 -13.97 -3.57
C LEU A 251 -4.97 -15.10 -4.50
N GLN A 252 -4.24 -16.22 -4.58
CA GLN A 252 -4.65 -17.41 -5.35
C GLN A 252 -5.99 -17.95 -4.88
N ASP A 253 -6.21 -18.05 -3.58
CA ASP A 253 -7.47 -18.53 -2.99
C ASP A 253 -8.64 -17.55 -3.23
N GLN A 254 -8.34 -16.24 -3.41
CA GLN A 254 -9.33 -15.26 -3.87
C GLN A 254 -9.58 -15.34 -5.39
N GLY A 255 -8.87 -16.21 -6.13
CA GLY A 255 -9.07 -16.49 -7.55
C GLY A 255 -8.16 -15.70 -8.49
N PHE A 256 -7.17 -14.97 -7.98
CA PHE A 256 -6.20 -14.19 -8.77
C PHE A 256 -5.17 -15.07 -9.50
N PHE A 257 -4.40 -14.46 -10.41
CA PHE A 257 -3.35 -15.04 -11.26
C PHE A 257 -3.86 -15.97 -12.38
N LYS A 258 -5.14 -15.92 -12.69
CA LYS A 258 -5.78 -16.78 -13.71
C LYS A 258 -6.20 -16.04 -14.97
N GLY A 259 -6.18 -14.71 -14.98
CA GLY A 259 -6.61 -13.88 -16.09
C GLY A 259 -8.12 -13.90 -16.33
N ASN A 260 -8.91 -14.10 -15.29
CA ASN A 260 -10.37 -14.21 -15.36
C ASN A 260 -11.13 -13.32 -14.37
N LYS A 261 -10.44 -12.35 -13.78
CA LYS A 261 -11.00 -11.31 -12.91
C LYS A 261 -11.43 -10.08 -13.71
#